data_50daebfbcf45de93d60766837a8b7558
#
_entry.id   50daebfbcf45de93d60766837a8b7558
#
_cell.length_a   1.000
_cell.length_b   1.000
_cell.length_c   1.000
_cell.angle_alpha   90.00
_cell.angle_beta   90.00
_cell.angle_gamma   90.00
#
_symmetry.space_group_name_H-M   'P 1'
#
loop_
_entity.id
_entity.type
_entity.pdbx_description
1 polymer ?
#
loop_
_entity_poly.entity_id
_entity_poly.type
_entity_poly.pdbx_seq_one_letter_code
_entity_poly.pdbx_strand_id
1 'polypeptide(L)'
;TEATIFTTVFEMDKYYPNVPIGKALDNVKLYIADKYGHMLPAGACGELMIAGWQVSRGYLNKPEKTAEVYTKNTYDDAEGYEVLYHSGDVARYLPDGNIQIIGRKDSQVKIRGFRIELSEVEEVIRRYPGIKDATVVAFDEQGGGKYIAAYVVADSKVDINALNNFIKETKPPYMVPAVTMQIDKIPLNQNQKVNKKALPMPERKAAEIIKPQNEVQQKLFDCIAEVLGYTEFGITTDVYEAGLTSITAIRLNILISKAFDIVIKTSDIKDNPTVQMLEGFVKTAGKETKREVQESYPLTNTQ
;
A
#
# COMPACT_ATOMS: atom_id res chain seq x y z
N THR A 1 -12.42 -4.51 0.05
CA THR A 1 -13.28 -3.43 0.58
C THR A 1 -14.65 -3.46 -0.11
N GLU A 2 -14.71 -3.43 -1.43
CA GLU A 2 -15.95 -3.37 -2.23
C GLU A 2 -16.81 -4.64 -2.12
N ALA A 3 -16.19 -5.75 -1.68
CA ALA A 3 -16.87 -7.00 -1.33
C ALA A 3 -16.58 -7.38 0.13
N THR A 4 -16.69 -6.43 1.03
CA THR A 4 -16.43 -6.48 2.47
C THR A 4 -14.94 -6.75 2.75
N ILE A 5 -14.55 -7.79 3.52
CA ILE A 5 -13.16 -7.99 3.95
C ILE A 5 -12.48 -9.04 3.08
N PHE A 6 -13.07 -10.22 2.98
CA PHE A 6 -12.55 -11.32 2.18
C PHE A 6 -13.68 -12.12 1.54
N THR A 7 -13.41 -12.69 0.38
CA THR A 7 -14.38 -13.40 -0.48
C THR A 7 -14.00 -14.84 -0.70
N THR A 8 -12.76 -15.19 -0.39
CA THR A 8 -12.20 -16.51 -0.64
C THR A 8 -11.40 -17.00 0.55
N VAL A 9 -11.22 -18.30 0.63
CA VAL A 9 -10.36 -18.98 1.61
C VAL A 9 -9.53 -20.03 0.89
N PHE A 10 -8.25 -20.13 1.28
CA PHE A 10 -7.34 -21.16 0.85
C PHE A 10 -6.68 -21.81 2.08
N GLU A 11 -6.78 -23.11 2.18
CA GLU A 11 -6.10 -23.87 3.22
C GLU A 11 -4.69 -24.23 2.75
N MET A 12 -3.66 -23.75 3.47
CA MET A 12 -2.26 -24.01 3.16
C MET A 12 -1.78 -25.25 3.89
N ASP A 13 -1.53 -26.32 3.14
CA ASP A 13 -1.01 -27.61 3.63
C ASP A 13 0.49 -27.83 3.35
N LYS A 14 1.08 -26.96 2.50
CA LYS A 14 2.48 -27.02 2.07
C LYS A 14 2.97 -25.67 1.58
N TYR A 15 4.21 -25.58 1.17
CA TYR A 15 4.76 -24.41 0.49
C TYR A 15 4.21 -24.27 -0.93
N TYR A 16 3.70 -23.09 -1.27
CA TYR A 16 3.24 -22.70 -2.61
C TYR A 16 4.07 -21.53 -3.12
N PRO A 17 4.80 -21.66 -4.24
CA PRO A 17 5.55 -20.55 -4.84
C PRO A 17 4.64 -19.37 -5.23
N ASN A 18 3.41 -19.67 -5.67
CA ASN A 18 2.34 -18.72 -5.93
C ASN A 18 1.10 -19.20 -5.19
N VAL A 19 0.80 -18.57 -4.07
CA VAL A 19 -0.34 -18.95 -3.22
C VAL A 19 -1.65 -18.61 -3.94
N PRO A 20 -2.55 -19.58 -4.19
CA PRO A 20 -3.89 -19.29 -4.68
C PRO A 20 -4.69 -18.48 -3.64
N ILE A 21 -5.68 -17.73 -4.09
CA ILE A 21 -6.63 -17.09 -3.16
C ILE A 21 -7.73 -18.05 -2.69
N GLY A 22 -7.76 -19.26 -3.23
CA GLY A 22 -8.65 -20.33 -2.81
C GLY A 22 -9.99 -20.34 -3.53
N LYS A 23 -11.02 -20.80 -2.80
CA LYS A 23 -12.41 -20.93 -3.28
C LYS A 23 -13.30 -19.88 -2.63
N ALA A 24 -14.44 -19.62 -3.26
CA ALA A 24 -15.46 -18.72 -2.72
C ALA A 24 -15.93 -19.17 -1.33
N LEU A 25 -16.19 -18.20 -0.46
CA LEU A 25 -16.93 -18.42 0.79
C LEU A 25 -18.40 -18.68 0.52
N ASP A 26 -19.13 -19.14 1.54
CA ASP A 26 -20.56 -19.27 1.47
C ASP A 26 -21.23 -17.92 1.14
N ASN A 27 -22.30 -17.97 0.34
CA ASN A 27 -23.03 -16.80 -0.16
C ASN A 27 -22.20 -15.85 -1.06
N VAL A 28 -21.08 -16.35 -1.62
CA VAL A 28 -20.24 -15.66 -2.60
C VAL A 28 -20.21 -16.47 -3.89
N LYS A 29 -20.38 -15.80 -5.02
CA LYS A 29 -20.13 -16.36 -6.34
C LYS A 29 -19.02 -15.58 -7.03
N LEU A 30 -18.08 -16.31 -7.63
CA LEU A 30 -16.94 -15.75 -8.32
C LEU A 30 -17.03 -16.14 -9.79
N TYR A 31 -16.76 -15.21 -10.67
CA TYR A 31 -16.77 -15.42 -12.10
C TYR A 31 -15.43 -14.92 -12.67
N ILE A 32 -14.90 -15.64 -13.65
CA ILE A 32 -13.74 -15.21 -14.43
C ILE A 32 -14.18 -15.12 -15.88
N ALA A 33 -14.17 -13.92 -16.44
CA ALA A 33 -14.68 -13.67 -17.77
C ALA A 33 -13.72 -12.84 -18.64
N ASP A 34 -13.94 -12.92 -19.94
CA ASP A 34 -13.26 -12.11 -20.92
C ASP A 34 -13.82 -10.67 -20.97
N LYS A 35 -13.25 -9.85 -21.84
CA LYS A 35 -13.69 -8.44 -22.02
C LYS A 35 -15.10 -8.29 -22.61
N TYR A 36 -15.69 -9.37 -23.10
CA TYR A 36 -17.05 -9.40 -23.67
C TYR A 36 -18.08 -9.97 -22.70
N GLY A 37 -17.63 -10.40 -21.49
CA GLY A 37 -18.51 -11.00 -20.49
C GLY A 37 -18.75 -12.49 -20.67
N HIS A 38 -17.94 -13.21 -21.47
CA HIS A 38 -18.07 -14.65 -21.54
C HIS A 38 -17.24 -15.31 -20.43
N MET A 39 -17.86 -16.23 -19.69
CA MET A 39 -17.15 -17.03 -18.69
C MET A 39 -16.05 -17.86 -19.34
N LEU A 40 -14.90 -17.89 -18.69
CA LEU A 40 -13.70 -18.57 -19.18
C LEU A 40 -13.53 -19.96 -18.55
N PRO A 41 -13.03 -20.95 -19.31
CA PRO A 41 -12.70 -22.25 -18.76
C PRO A 41 -11.51 -22.19 -17.80
N ALA A 42 -11.35 -23.25 -17.01
CA ALA A 42 -10.19 -23.40 -16.12
C ALA A 42 -8.86 -23.24 -16.89
N GLY A 43 -7.93 -22.52 -16.32
CA GLY A 43 -6.63 -22.19 -16.91
C GLY A 43 -6.61 -20.89 -17.72
N ALA A 44 -7.74 -20.46 -18.29
CA ALA A 44 -7.80 -19.19 -19.02
C ALA A 44 -7.83 -17.99 -18.07
N CYS A 45 -7.10 -16.91 -18.46
CA CYS A 45 -7.01 -15.70 -17.67
C CYS A 45 -8.07 -14.68 -18.08
N GLY A 46 -8.80 -14.16 -17.12
CA GLY A 46 -9.81 -13.13 -17.30
C GLY A 46 -9.98 -12.25 -16.08
N GLU A 47 -10.93 -11.32 -16.13
CA GLU A 47 -11.27 -10.48 -14.98
C GLU A 47 -12.03 -11.29 -13.93
N LEU A 48 -11.58 -11.18 -12.68
CA LEU A 48 -12.30 -11.71 -11.54
C LEU A 48 -13.47 -10.77 -11.18
N MET A 49 -14.67 -11.31 -11.18
CA MET A 49 -15.89 -10.62 -10.79
C MET A 49 -16.53 -11.33 -9.61
N ILE A 50 -17.18 -10.56 -8.74
CA ILE A 50 -17.69 -11.02 -7.45
C ILE A 50 -19.17 -10.67 -7.35
N ALA A 51 -20.00 -11.65 -6.97
CA ALA A 51 -21.39 -11.43 -6.60
C ALA A 51 -21.68 -12.07 -5.24
N GLY A 52 -22.66 -11.55 -4.53
CA GLY A 52 -23.11 -12.08 -3.24
C GLY A 52 -23.44 -11.00 -2.23
N TRP A 53 -23.96 -11.44 -1.10
CA TRP A 53 -24.47 -10.57 -0.05
C TRP A 53 -23.44 -9.58 0.54
N GLN A 54 -22.15 -9.88 0.44
CA GLN A 54 -21.07 -9.01 0.93
C GLN A 54 -20.66 -7.92 -0.07
N VAL A 55 -21.19 -7.92 -1.30
CA VAL A 55 -20.91 -6.86 -2.29
C VAL A 55 -21.54 -5.56 -1.83
N SER A 56 -20.75 -4.50 -1.76
CA SER A 56 -21.23 -3.19 -1.29
C SER A 56 -22.17 -2.53 -2.30
N ARG A 57 -22.90 -1.51 -1.84
CA ARG A 57 -23.87 -0.79 -2.67
C ARG A 57 -23.26 0.20 -3.64
N GLY A 58 -21.93 0.39 -3.59
CA GLY A 58 -21.21 1.33 -4.45
C GLY A 58 -20.44 2.40 -3.67
N TYR A 59 -19.98 3.42 -4.37
CA TYR A 59 -19.20 4.52 -3.81
C TYR A 59 -20.09 5.70 -3.44
N LEU A 60 -19.99 6.16 -2.20
CA LEU A 60 -20.77 7.29 -1.68
C LEU A 60 -20.54 8.54 -2.54
N ASN A 61 -21.63 9.15 -2.99
CA ASN A 61 -21.65 10.37 -3.82
C ASN A 61 -20.86 10.26 -5.15
N LYS A 62 -20.64 9.01 -5.66
CA LYS A 62 -19.96 8.76 -6.94
C LYS A 62 -20.76 7.78 -7.81
N PRO A 63 -21.94 8.19 -8.32
CA PRO A 63 -22.81 7.28 -9.07
C PRO A 63 -22.18 6.80 -10.38
N GLU A 64 -21.45 7.66 -11.10
CA GLU A 64 -20.77 7.30 -12.34
C GLU A 64 -19.72 6.22 -12.11
N LYS A 65 -18.84 6.45 -11.12
CA LYS A 65 -17.81 5.45 -10.75
C LYS A 65 -18.43 4.16 -10.22
N THR A 66 -19.58 4.24 -9.55
CA THR A 66 -20.32 3.05 -9.13
C THR A 66 -20.82 2.26 -10.33
N ALA A 67 -21.44 2.91 -11.31
CA ALA A 67 -21.95 2.26 -12.52
C ALA A 67 -20.86 1.60 -13.39
N GLU A 68 -19.62 2.10 -13.31
CA GLU A 68 -18.48 1.51 -14.05
C GLU A 68 -18.08 0.13 -13.52
N VAL A 69 -18.19 -0.09 -12.19
CA VAL A 69 -17.63 -1.29 -11.54
C VAL A 69 -18.67 -2.17 -10.86
N TYR A 70 -19.90 -1.67 -10.66
CA TYR A 70 -21.03 -2.44 -10.17
C TYR A 70 -22.08 -2.52 -11.26
N THR A 71 -22.23 -3.69 -11.86
CA THR A 71 -23.15 -3.91 -12.96
C THR A 71 -24.23 -4.92 -12.55
N LYS A 72 -25.28 -5.03 -13.38
CA LYS A 72 -26.23 -6.13 -13.21
C LYS A 72 -25.52 -7.46 -13.47
N ASN A 73 -25.72 -8.43 -12.58
CA ASN A 73 -25.23 -9.78 -12.80
C ASN A 73 -26.06 -10.46 -13.92
N THR A 74 -25.38 -10.83 -14.98
CA THR A 74 -25.99 -11.53 -16.12
C THR A 74 -25.83 -13.05 -16.06
N TYR A 75 -25.05 -13.55 -15.08
CA TYR A 75 -24.80 -14.98 -14.91
C TYR A 75 -25.77 -15.61 -13.89
N ASP A 76 -26.33 -14.81 -12.99
CA ASP A 76 -27.20 -15.27 -11.93
C ASP A 76 -28.08 -14.11 -11.43
N ASP A 77 -29.38 -14.31 -11.37
CA ASP A 77 -30.36 -13.32 -10.90
C ASP A 77 -31.02 -13.71 -9.59
N ALA A 78 -30.50 -14.74 -8.91
CA ALA A 78 -31.01 -15.15 -7.61
C ALA A 78 -30.84 -14.04 -6.56
N GLU A 79 -31.72 -14.02 -5.57
CA GLU A 79 -31.70 -13.05 -4.48
C GLU A 79 -30.32 -12.96 -3.81
N GLY A 80 -29.78 -11.73 -3.71
CA GLY A 80 -28.47 -11.44 -3.14
C GLY A 80 -27.31 -11.57 -4.12
N TYR A 81 -27.55 -11.95 -5.38
CA TYR A 81 -26.52 -12.08 -6.42
C TYR A 81 -26.76 -11.16 -7.63
N GLU A 82 -27.71 -10.25 -7.55
CA GLU A 82 -28.15 -9.41 -8.67
C GLU A 82 -27.06 -8.41 -9.12
N VAL A 83 -26.11 -8.10 -8.23
CA VAL A 83 -25.03 -7.15 -8.48
C VAL A 83 -23.73 -7.89 -8.68
N LEU A 84 -23.03 -7.53 -9.76
CA LEU A 84 -21.70 -8.00 -10.11
C LEU A 84 -20.68 -6.91 -9.88
N TYR A 85 -19.73 -7.13 -9.00
CA TYR A 85 -18.60 -6.24 -8.77
C TYR A 85 -17.40 -6.64 -9.63
N HIS A 86 -16.94 -5.75 -10.49
CA HIS A 86 -15.74 -5.88 -11.30
C HIS A 86 -14.51 -5.52 -10.47
N SER A 87 -13.73 -6.53 -10.06
CA SER A 87 -12.61 -6.31 -9.14
C SER A 87 -11.42 -5.60 -9.79
N GLY A 88 -11.30 -5.70 -11.12
CA GLY A 88 -10.12 -5.27 -11.88
C GLY A 88 -8.92 -6.21 -11.71
N ASP A 89 -9.03 -7.28 -10.94
CA ASP A 89 -8.01 -8.32 -10.83
C ASP A 89 -8.11 -9.29 -12.01
N VAL A 90 -6.98 -9.66 -12.59
CA VAL A 90 -6.86 -10.72 -13.59
C VAL A 90 -6.56 -12.02 -12.86
N ALA A 91 -7.40 -13.02 -13.07
CA ALA A 91 -7.32 -14.31 -12.39
C ALA A 91 -7.57 -15.47 -13.33
N ARG A 92 -7.34 -16.69 -12.85
CA ARG A 92 -7.72 -17.94 -13.51
C ARG A 92 -8.17 -18.98 -12.49
N TYR A 93 -9.06 -19.87 -12.90
CA TYR A 93 -9.31 -21.10 -12.17
C TYR A 93 -8.18 -22.09 -12.37
N LEU A 94 -7.75 -22.71 -11.29
CA LEU A 94 -6.88 -23.89 -11.33
C LEU A 94 -7.72 -25.17 -11.53
N PRO A 95 -7.11 -26.30 -11.95
CA PRO A 95 -7.84 -27.56 -12.17
C PRO A 95 -8.60 -28.08 -10.93
N ASP A 96 -8.14 -27.72 -9.72
CA ASP A 96 -8.74 -28.10 -8.45
C ASP A 96 -9.86 -27.15 -7.97
N GLY A 97 -10.21 -26.16 -8.82
CA GLY A 97 -11.23 -25.15 -8.56
C GLY A 97 -10.77 -23.98 -7.68
N ASN A 98 -9.52 -23.96 -7.25
CA ASN A 98 -8.94 -22.78 -6.61
C ASN A 98 -8.73 -21.66 -7.62
N ILE A 99 -8.69 -20.42 -7.14
CA ILE A 99 -8.43 -19.24 -7.97
C ILE A 99 -7.02 -18.72 -7.70
N GLN A 100 -6.31 -18.41 -8.78
CA GLN A 100 -5.00 -17.78 -8.74
C GLN A 100 -5.08 -16.39 -9.35
N ILE A 101 -4.61 -15.37 -8.61
CA ILE A 101 -4.44 -14.02 -9.14
C ILE A 101 -3.17 -13.98 -9.99
N ILE A 102 -3.30 -13.40 -11.17
CA ILE A 102 -2.20 -13.21 -12.14
C ILE A 102 -1.68 -11.78 -12.10
N GLY A 103 -2.56 -10.81 -11.84
CA GLY A 103 -2.20 -9.39 -11.82
C GLY A 103 -3.43 -8.50 -11.79
N ARG A 104 -3.27 -7.26 -12.23
CA ARG A 104 -4.36 -6.30 -12.35
C ARG A 104 -4.55 -5.85 -13.81
N LYS A 105 -5.81 -5.54 -14.15
CA LYS A 105 -6.20 -4.97 -15.44
C LYS A 105 -5.81 -3.50 -15.56
N ASP A 106 -5.82 -2.81 -14.44
CA ASP A 106 -5.51 -1.38 -14.29
C ASP A 106 -4.08 -1.13 -13.77
N SER A 107 -3.75 0.14 -13.57
CA SER A 107 -2.47 0.60 -13.02
C SER A 107 -2.42 0.63 -11.50
N GLN A 108 -3.45 0.11 -10.83
CA GLN A 108 -3.52 0.10 -9.37
C GLN A 108 -2.46 -0.81 -8.76
N VAL A 109 -1.84 -0.35 -7.69
CA VAL A 109 -0.82 -1.09 -6.96
C VAL A 109 -1.10 -1.09 -5.46
N LYS A 110 -0.66 -2.16 -4.79
CA LYS A 110 -0.63 -2.19 -3.32
C LYS A 110 0.80 -1.95 -2.87
N ILE A 111 1.01 -0.88 -2.10
CA ILE A 111 2.31 -0.51 -1.53
C ILE A 111 2.15 -0.35 -0.02
N ARG A 112 2.86 -1.15 0.76
CA ARG A 112 2.80 -1.13 2.24
C ARG A 112 1.35 -1.23 2.78
N GLY A 113 0.51 -2.03 2.13
CA GLY A 113 -0.91 -2.20 2.47
C GLY A 113 -1.85 -1.11 1.95
N PHE A 114 -1.34 0.00 1.42
CA PHE A 114 -2.14 1.06 0.81
C PHE A 114 -2.45 0.74 -0.65
N ARG A 115 -3.71 0.93 -1.03
CA ARG A 115 -4.19 0.83 -2.40
C ARG A 115 -3.96 2.17 -3.09
N ILE A 116 -3.08 2.21 -4.08
CA ILE A 116 -2.67 3.41 -4.80
C ILE A 116 -3.09 3.32 -6.26
N GLU A 117 -3.88 4.29 -6.70
CA GLU A 117 -4.17 4.52 -8.12
C GLU A 117 -3.05 5.39 -8.70
N LEU A 118 -2.17 4.81 -9.52
CA LEU A 118 -1.04 5.55 -10.09
C LEU A 118 -1.50 6.73 -10.95
N SER A 119 -2.62 6.58 -11.67
CA SER A 119 -3.26 7.65 -12.46
C SER A 119 -3.66 8.86 -11.62
N GLU A 120 -4.05 8.66 -10.37
CA GLU A 120 -4.41 9.73 -9.46
C GLU A 120 -3.21 10.59 -9.06
N VAL A 121 -2.04 9.95 -8.92
CA VAL A 121 -0.77 10.66 -8.69
C VAL A 121 -0.32 11.38 -9.95
N GLU A 122 -0.44 10.74 -11.13
CA GLU A 122 -0.13 11.36 -12.43
C GLU A 122 -0.95 12.63 -12.66
N GLU A 123 -2.24 12.59 -12.34
CA GLU A 123 -3.14 13.75 -12.49
C GLU A 123 -2.70 14.94 -11.63
N VAL A 124 -2.29 14.70 -10.38
CA VAL A 124 -1.76 15.76 -9.52
C VAL A 124 -0.47 16.33 -10.07
N ILE A 125 0.45 15.47 -10.51
CA ILE A 125 1.73 15.92 -11.10
C ILE A 125 1.49 16.77 -12.35
N ARG A 126 0.57 16.39 -13.24
CA ARG A 126 0.25 17.17 -14.45
C ARG A 126 -0.34 18.56 -14.15
N ARG A 127 -0.91 18.78 -12.98
CA ARG A 127 -1.41 20.10 -12.54
C ARG A 127 -0.30 21.04 -12.05
N TYR A 128 0.90 20.52 -11.81
CA TYR A 128 2.02 21.34 -11.37
C TYR A 128 2.50 22.25 -12.52
N PRO A 129 2.72 23.55 -12.27
CA PRO A 129 3.11 24.49 -13.32
C PRO A 129 4.39 24.05 -14.06
N GLY A 130 4.35 24.09 -15.38
CA GLY A 130 5.48 23.74 -16.25
C GLY A 130 5.59 22.25 -16.62
N ILE A 131 4.79 21.37 -16.04
CA ILE A 131 4.71 19.97 -16.45
C ILE A 131 3.81 19.83 -17.68
N LYS A 132 4.34 19.21 -18.74
CA LYS A 132 3.61 18.90 -19.98
C LYS A 132 2.94 17.52 -19.91
N ASP A 133 3.66 16.56 -19.37
CA ASP A 133 3.14 15.20 -19.21
C ASP A 133 3.85 14.50 -18.05
N ALA A 134 3.19 13.49 -17.50
CA ALA A 134 3.72 12.71 -16.41
C ALA A 134 3.22 11.26 -16.47
N THR A 135 4.06 10.33 -16.07
CA THR A 135 3.66 8.95 -15.80
C THR A 135 4.27 8.46 -14.50
N VAL A 136 3.52 7.62 -13.80
CA VAL A 136 3.92 7.04 -12.51
C VAL A 136 3.96 5.53 -12.64
N VAL A 137 5.05 4.93 -12.20
CA VAL A 137 5.28 3.48 -12.32
C VAL A 137 5.69 2.92 -10.97
N ALA A 138 5.17 1.76 -10.62
CA ALA A 138 5.63 1.02 -9.45
C ALA A 138 6.77 0.09 -9.84
N PHE A 139 7.79 0.06 -8.99
CA PHE A 139 8.96 -0.82 -9.08
C PHE A 139 9.03 -1.69 -7.85
N ASP A 140 9.59 -2.89 -8.03
CA ASP A 140 9.90 -3.77 -6.91
C ASP A 140 11.17 -3.28 -6.19
N GLU A 141 11.15 -3.33 -4.84
CA GLU A 141 12.27 -2.92 -3.99
C GLU A 141 13.17 -4.14 -3.67
N GLN A 142 14.48 -3.95 -3.65
CA GLN A 142 15.39 -4.98 -3.18
C GLN A 142 15.12 -5.24 -1.69
N GLY A 143 14.80 -6.48 -1.33
CA GLY A 143 14.39 -6.83 0.04
C GLY A 143 12.88 -7.03 0.22
N GLY A 144 12.10 -6.82 -0.84
CA GLY A 144 10.64 -7.00 -0.86
C GLY A 144 9.87 -5.70 -0.69
N GLY A 145 8.68 -5.66 -1.27
CA GLY A 145 7.86 -4.44 -1.33
C GLY A 145 7.90 -3.73 -2.67
N LYS A 146 7.20 -2.61 -2.75
CA LYS A 146 7.13 -1.76 -3.96
C LYS A 146 7.25 -0.30 -3.58
N TYR A 147 7.78 0.51 -4.52
CA TYR A 147 7.76 1.96 -4.45
C TYR A 147 7.26 2.55 -5.76
N ILE A 148 6.81 3.79 -5.75
CA ILE A 148 6.42 4.51 -6.96
C ILE A 148 7.52 5.49 -7.39
N ALA A 149 7.76 5.54 -8.70
CA ALA A 149 8.60 6.54 -9.33
C ALA A 149 7.79 7.33 -10.36
N ALA A 150 7.99 8.63 -10.39
CA ALA A 150 7.37 9.52 -11.37
C ALA A 150 8.37 9.90 -12.44
N TYR A 151 7.89 9.98 -13.67
CA TYR A 151 8.61 10.50 -14.82
C TYR A 151 7.85 11.71 -15.35
N VAL A 152 8.51 12.85 -15.44
CA VAL A 152 7.90 14.11 -15.84
C VAL A 152 8.54 14.66 -17.10
N VAL A 153 7.73 15.25 -17.96
CA VAL A 153 8.15 15.96 -19.17
C VAL A 153 7.85 17.44 -18.97
N ALA A 154 8.85 18.29 -19.16
CA ALA A 154 8.73 19.75 -19.03
C ALA A 154 9.74 20.46 -19.92
N ASP A 155 9.45 21.73 -20.30
CA ASP A 155 10.36 22.53 -21.14
C ASP A 155 11.59 23.05 -20.38
N SER A 156 11.46 23.21 -19.08
CA SER A 156 12.51 23.70 -18.19
C SER A 156 12.82 22.69 -17.10
N LYS A 157 13.94 22.88 -16.43
CA LYS A 157 14.32 22.02 -15.29
C LYS A 157 13.28 22.16 -14.16
N VAL A 158 12.73 21.05 -13.75
CA VAL A 158 11.73 20.97 -12.67
C VAL A 158 12.42 20.94 -11.31
N ASP A 159 11.94 21.77 -10.37
CA ASP A 159 12.31 21.65 -8.97
C ASP A 159 11.53 20.47 -8.37
N ILE A 160 12.23 19.35 -8.20
CA ILE A 160 11.64 18.10 -7.68
C ILE A 160 11.16 18.26 -6.23
N ASN A 161 11.84 19.08 -5.41
CA ASN A 161 11.43 19.30 -4.04
C ASN A 161 10.13 20.10 -3.97
N ALA A 162 10.00 21.14 -4.77
CA ALA A 162 8.79 21.92 -4.88
C ALA A 162 7.61 21.08 -5.42
N LEU A 163 7.86 20.24 -6.43
CA LEU A 163 6.87 19.30 -6.96
C LEU A 163 6.42 18.29 -5.89
N ASN A 164 7.35 17.70 -5.15
CA ASN A 164 7.00 16.75 -4.08
C ASN A 164 6.20 17.43 -2.96
N ASN A 165 6.50 18.66 -2.61
CA ASN A 165 5.70 19.43 -1.65
C ASN A 165 4.29 19.68 -2.16
N PHE A 166 4.15 20.07 -3.43
CA PHE A 166 2.84 20.23 -4.07
C PHE A 166 1.99 18.94 -4.04
N ILE A 167 2.63 17.79 -4.26
CA ILE A 167 1.93 16.50 -4.15
C ILE A 167 1.51 16.25 -2.69
N LYS A 168 2.36 16.53 -1.71
CA LYS A 168 2.08 16.35 -0.26
C LYS A 168 0.93 17.21 0.24
N GLU A 169 0.67 18.36 -0.37
CA GLU A 169 -0.47 19.22 -0.02
C GLU A 169 -1.82 18.59 -0.37
N THR A 170 -1.87 17.74 -1.40
CA THR A 170 -3.11 17.17 -1.94
C THR A 170 -3.25 15.68 -1.75
N LYS A 171 -2.16 14.97 -1.48
CA LYS A 171 -2.12 13.52 -1.37
C LYS A 171 -1.43 13.06 -0.09
N PRO A 172 -1.84 11.91 0.44
CA PRO A 172 -1.17 11.29 1.58
C PRO A 172 0.31 10.98 1.28
N PRO A 173 1.19 10.95 2.29
CA PRO A 173 2.62 10.70 2.11
C PRO A 173 2.97 9.43 1.33
N TYR A 174 2.18 8.36 1.47
CA TYR A 174 2.40 7.09 0.77
C TYR A 174 2.13 7.16 -0.76
N MET A 175 1.50 8.23 -1.24
CA MET A 175 1.28 8.51 -2.67
C MET A 175 2.37 9.41 -3.28
N VAL A 176 3.28 9.96 -2.49
CA VAL A 176 4.39 10.77 -2.99
C VAL A 176 5.43 9.86 -3.62
N PRO A 177 5.84 10.10 -4.88
CA PRO A 177 6.86 9.29 -5.52
C PRO A 177 8.19 9.31 -4.75
N ALA A 178 8.77 8.12 -4.54
CA ALA A 178 10.08 7.99 -3.90
C ALA A 178 11.21 8.55 -4.77
N VAL A 179 11.00 8.50 -6.10
CA VAL A 179 11.92 9.07 -7.08
C VAL A 179 11.11 9.81 -8.14
N THR A 180 11.54 11.01 -8.51
CA THR A 180 11.00 11.75 -9.66
C THR A 180 12.13 12.05 -10.63
N MET A 181 11.95 11.66 -11.89
CA MET A 181 12.93 11.86 -12.98
C MET A 181 12.32 12.74 -14.07
N GLN A 182 13.04 13.75 -14.50
CA GLN A 182 12.68 14.50 -15.69
C GLN A 182 13.26 13.79 -16.93
N ILE A 183 12.42 13.57 -17.92
CA ILE A 183 12.77 12.93 -19.20
C ILE A 183 12.26 13.77 -20.38
N ASP A 184 12.85 13.60 -21.55
CA ASP A 184 12.47 14.36 -22.74
C ASP A 184 11.07 13.99 -23.26
N LYS A 185 10.73 12.70 -23.18
CA LYS A 185 9.41 12.17 -23.59
C LYS A 185 9.09 10.86 -22.89
N ILE A 186 7.81 10.60 -22.67
CA ILE A 186 7.32 9.30 -22.16
C ILE A 186 7.35 8.30 -23.32
N PRO A 187 8.12 7.19 -23.20
CA PRO A 187 8.16 6.18 -24.23
C PRO A 187 6.86 5.40 -24.27
N LEU A 188 6.27 5.26 -25.46
CA LEU A 188 5.07 4.49 -25.69
C LEU A 188 5.39 3.20 -26.46
N ASN A 189 4.62 2.14 -26.24
CA ASN A 189 4.65 0.93 -27.04
C ASN A 189 3.77 1.06 -28.30
N GLN A 190 3.73 0.02 -29.14
CA GLN A 190 2.91 0.00 -30.36
C GLN A 190 1.41 0.21 -30.11
N ASN A 191 0.92 -0.08 -28.90
CA ASN A 191 -0.46 0.09 -28.48
C ASN A 191 -0.73 1.43 -27.78
N GLN A 192 0.14 2.43 -27.93
CA GLN A 192 0.04 3.75 -27.31
C GLN A 192 0.01 3.73 -25.76
N LYS A 193 0.48 2.65 -25.14
CA LYS A 193 0.64 2.54 -23.68
C LYS A 193 2.09 2.79 -23.30
N VAL A 194 2.30 3.31 -22.10
CA VAL A 194 3.65 3.58 -21.55
C VAL A 194 4.50 2.31 -21.61
N ASN A 195 5.65 2.41 -22.28
CA ASN A 195 6.62 1.33 -22.35
C ASN A 195 7.53 1.36 -21.11
N LYS A 196 7.09 0.68 -20.05
CA LYS A 196 7.82 0.64 -18.77
C LYS A 196 9.27 0.17 -18.90
N LYS A 197 9.57 -0.72 -19.89
CA LYS A 197 10.91 -1.26 -20.11
C LYS A 197 11.86 -0.24 -20.76
N ALA A 198 11.32 0.76 -21.43
CA ALA A 198 12.11 1.82 -22.08
C ALA A 198 12.27 3.07 -21.19
N LEU A 199 11.64 3.11 -20.02
CA LEU A 199 11.89 4.15 -19.03
C LEU A 199 13.27 3.95 -18.40
N PRO A 200 14.04 5.01 -18.13
CA PRO A 200 15.28 4.91 -17.38
C PRO A 200 14.98 4.34 -15.99
N MET A 201 15.85 3.44 -15.51
CA MET A 201 15.71 2.91 -14.16
C MET A 201 15.83 4.05 -13.14
N PRO A 202 14.89 4.15 -12.19
CA PRO A 202 14.96 5.19 -11.19
C PRO A 202 16.13 4.89 -10.24
N GLU A 203 17.21 5.68 -10.38
CA GLU A 203 18.29 5.63 -9.41
C GLU A 203 17.79 6.26 -8.10
N ARG A 204 17.41 5.43 -7.15
CA ARG A 204 17.33 5.90 -5.76
C ARG A 204 18.76 6.28 -5.37
N LYS A 205 19.06 7.57 -5.26
CA LYS A 205 20.20 7.97 -4.45
C LYS A 205 19.92 7.37 -3.09
N ALA A 206 20.65 6.32 -2.74
CA ALA A 206 20.61 5.81 -1.39
C ALA A 206 20.81 7.03 -0.48
N ALA A 207 19.79 7.39 0.28
CA ALA A 207 19.97 8.40 1.30
C ALA A 207 21.19 7.93 2.09
N GLU A 208 22.17 8.80 2.28
CA GLU A 208 23.40 8.43 2.97
C GLU A 208 23.00 7.78 4.29
N ILE A 209 23.25 6.46 4.39
CA ILE A 209 22.83 5.70 5.58
C ILE A 209 23.77 6.11 6.70
N ILE A 210 23.38 7.17 7.42
CA ILE A 210 24.09 7.62 8.60
C ILE A 210 23.84 6.60 9.70
N LYS A 211 24.86 5.87 10.10
CA LYS A 211 24.77 4.88 11.17
C LYS A 211 24.64 5.54 12.55
N PRO A 212 24.13 4.81 13.55
CA PRO A 212 24.09 5.31 14.94
C PRO A 212 25.46 5.80 15.39
N GLN A 213 25.48 6.97 16.06
CA GLN A 213 26.69 7.67 16.49
C GLN A 213 26.94 7.56 18.00
N ASN A 214 25.97 7.05 18.75
CA ASN A 214 26.04 6.88 20.21
C ASN A 214 25.14 5.70 20.67
N GLU A 215 25.28 5.32 21.95
CA GLU A 215 24.55 4.17 22.52
C GLU A 215 23.02 4.34 22.50
N VAL A 216 22.51 5.57 22.68
CA VAL A 216 21.05 5.83 22.64
C VAL A 216 20.52 5.60 21.24
N GLN A 217 21.20 6.15 20.24
CA GLN A 217 20.85 5.93 18.83
C GLN A 217 20.96 4.45 18.44
N GLN A 218 21.99 3.74 18.93
CA GLN A 218 22.15 2.33 18.66
C GLN A 218 20.99 1.51 19.23
N LYS A 219 20.61 1.73 20.48
CA LYS A 219 19.46 1.04 21.09
C LYS A 219 18.13 1.32 20.39
N LEU A 220 17.90 2.57 19.99
CA LEU A 220 16.71 2.94 19.20
C LEU A 220 16.72 2.26 17.83
N PHE A 221 17.87 2.28 17.17
CA PHE A 221 18.07 1.61 15.88
C PHE A 221 17.78 0.11 15.99
N ASP A 222 18.29 -0.57 17.01
CA ASP A 222 18.07 -2.00 17.23
C ASP A 222 16.58 -2.31 17.46
N CYS A 223 15.87 -1.50 18.25
CA CYS A 223 14.43 -1.63 18.43
C CYS A 223 13.66 -1.48 17.11
N ILE A 224 14.04 -0.52 16.28
CA ILE A 224 13.41 -0.28 14.99
C ILE A 224 13.75 -1.42 14.02
N ALA A 225 15.01 -1.86 13.98
CA ALA A 225 15.45 -2.97 13.14
C ALA A 225 14.73 -4.29 13.47
N GLU A 226 14.53 -4.57 14.76
CA GLU A 226 13.75 -5.73 15.22
C GLU A 226 12.31 -5.70 14.70
N VAL A 227 11.70 -4.52 14.68
CA VAL A 227 10.31 -4.35 14.22
C VAL A 227 10.19 -4.39 12.70
N LEU A 228 11.14 -3.77 11.99
CA LEU A 228 11.16 -3.72 10.53
C LEU A 228 11.64 -5.04 9.90
N GLY A 229 12.47 -5.81 10.62
CA GLY A 229 13.07 -7.06 10.13
C GLY A 229 14.27 -6.88 9.23
N TYR A 230 14.85 -5.66 9.14
CA TYR A 230 16.06 -5.35 8.35
C TYR A 230 16.82 -4.16 8.94
N THR A 231 18.09 -3.95 8.50
CA THR A 231 19.02 -2.97 9.06
C THR A 231 19.50 -1.91 8.05
N GLU A 232 18.98 -1.94 6.81
CA GLU A 232 19.38 -1.04 5.73
C GLU A 232 18.64 0.29 5.78
N PHE A 233 18.73 1.00 6.92
CA PHE A 233 18.22 2.36 7.12
C PHE A 233 19.19 3.19 7.96
N GLY A 234 19.05 4.50 7.95
CA GLY A 234 19.88 5.43 8.71
C GLY A 234 19.15 6.08 9.87
N ILE A 235 19.89 6.80 10.73
CA ILE A 235 19.32 7.53 11.87
C ILE A 235 18.40 8.69 11.46
N THR A 236 18.49 9.15 10.22
CA THR A 236 17.65 10.20 9.61
C THR A 236 16.52 9.64 8.76
N THR A 237 16.44 8.32 8.61
CA THR A 237 15.37 7.68 7.85
C THR A 237 14.04 7.75 8.62
N ASP A 238 12.98 8.21 7.97
CA ASP A 238 11.63 8.16 8.52
C ASP A 238 11.18 6.69 8.64
N VAL A 239 10.87 6.26 9.85
CA VAL A 239 10.50 4.87 10.14
C VAL A 239 9.20 4.43 9.46
N TYR A 240 8.28 5.37 9.17
CA TYR A 240 7.06 5.07 8.42
C TYR A 240 7.36 4.92 6.93
N GLU A 241 8.28 5.73 6.39
CA GLU A 241 8.80 5.53 5.02
C GLU A 241 9.60 4.23 4.92
N ALA A 242 10.26 3.83 5.99
CA ALA A 242 10.96 2.55 6.10
C ALA A 242 10.02 1.34 6.25
N GLY A 243 8.71 1.54 6.43
CA GLY A 243 7.72 0.45 6.45
C GLY A 243 7.05 0.21 7.81
N LEU A 244 7.24 1.10 8.78
CA LEU A 244 6.50 1.01 10.05
C LEU A 244 5.00 1.20 9.79
N THR A 245 4.19 0.27 10.27
CA THR A 245 2.72 0.34 10.21
C THR A 245 2.15 0.72 11.58
N SER A 246 0.85 1.03 11.65
CA SER A 246 0.19 1.31 12.93
C SER A 246 0.30 0.14 13.92
N ILE A 247 0.26 -1.10 13.43
CA ILE A 247 0.39 -2.30 14.28
C ILE A 247 1.85 -2.44 14.76
N THR A 248 2.81 -2.31 13.86
CA THR A 248 4.22 -2.43 14.21
C THR A 248 4.71 -1.24 15.05
N ALA A 249 4.08 -0.07 14.94
CA ALA A 249 4.34 1.08 15.81
C ALA A 249 3.96 0.80 17.28
N ILE A 250 2.92 0.02 17.54
CA ILE A 250 2.56 -0.43 18.89
C ILE A 250 3.68 -1.33 19.45
N ARG A 251 4.19 -2.26 18.64
CA ARG A 251 5.30 -3.12 19.04
C ARG A 251 6.57 -2.30 19.30
N LEU A 252 6.89 -1.34 18.44
CA LEU A 252 8.04 -0.44 18.61
C LEU A 252 7.91 0.38 19.90
N ASN A 253 6.70 0.89 20.20
CA ASN A 253 6.43 1.58 21.45
C ASN A 253 6.82 0.73 22.66
N ILE A 254 6.38 -0.53 22.71
CA ILE A 254 6.68 -1.47 23.79
C ILE A 254 8.19 -1.71 23.92
N LEU A 255 8.89 -1.89 22.80
CA LEU A 255 10.33 -2.12 22.79
C LEU A 255 11.11 -0.91 23.31
N ILE A 256 10.77 0.30 22.84
CA ILE A 256 11.42 1.55 23.31
C ILE A 256 11.12 1.80 24.77
N SER A 257 9.85 1.65 25.20
CA SER A 257 9.49 1.79 26.63
C SER A 257 10.33 0.89 27.52
N LYS A 258 10.52 -0.37 27.08
CA LYS A 258 11.29 -1.38 27.83
C LYS A 258 12.79 -1.11 27.81
N ALA A 259 13.33 -0.66 26.66
CA ALA A 259 14.76 -0.41 26.49
C ALA A 259 15.26 0.82 27.27
N PHE A 260 14.38 1.81 27.48
CA PHE A 260 14.74 3.10 28.09
C PHE A 260 14.04 3.37 29.43
N ASP A 261 13.17 2.48 29.91
CA ASP A 261 12.36 2.62 31.13
C ASP A 261 11.55 3.94 31.14
N ILE A 262 10.87 4.21 30.04
CA ILE A 262 10.06 5.42 29.82
C ILE A 262 8.66 5.06 29.33
N VAL A 263 7.73 6.01 29.49
CA VAL A 263 6.42 5.93 28.82
C VAL A 263 6.50 6.69 27.49
N ILE A 264 6.32 5.96 26.38
CA ILE A 264 6.20 6.54 25.04
C ILE A 264 4.86 6.10 24.43
N LYS A 265 4.22 6.95 23.65
CA LYS A 265 2.98 6.66 22.92
C LYS A 265 3.27 6.51 21.44
N THR A 266 2.38 5.86 20.72
CA THR A 266 2.50 5.76 19.25
C THR A 266 2.42 7.13 18.56
N SER A 267 1.73 8.12 19.16
CA SER A 267 1.76 9.52 18.72
C SER A 267 3.16 10.11 18.78
N ASP A 268 3.92 9.82 19.85
CA ASP A 268 5.26 10.38 20.02
C ASP A 268 6.24 9.84 18.98
N ILE A 269 6.07 8.57 18.56
CA ILE A 269 6.82 7.97 17.44
C ILE A 269 6.43 8.64 16.13
N LYS A 270 5.14 8.95 15.94
CA LYS A 270 4.66 9.65 14.74
C LYS A 270 5.20 11.07 14.63
N ASP A 271 5.28 11.77 15.75
CA ASP A 271 5.80 13.15 15.83
C ASP A 271 7.33 13.18 15.74
N ASN A 272 8.01 12.07 16.05
CA ASN A 272 9.47 11.91 16.00
C ASN A 272 9.86 10.69 15.15
N PRO A 273 9.61 10.71 13.83
CA PRO A 273 9.67 9.50 13.00
C PRO A 273 11.08 9.05 12.61
N THR A 274 12.14 9.57 13.20
CA THR A 274 13.53 9.15 12.93
C THR A 274 14.26 8.79 14.23
N VAL A 275 15.30 7.94 14.12
CA VAL A 275 16.16 7.63 15.29
C VAL A 275 16.70 8.89 15.95
N GLN A 276 17.12 9.87 15.13
CA GLN A 276 17.67 11.13 15.62
C GLN A 276 16.64 11.96 16.41
N MET A 277 15.39 12.03 15.94
CA MET A 277 14.32 12.74 16.63
C MET A 277 13.89 11.99 17.90
N LEU A 278 13.76 10.66 17.82
CA LEU A 278 13.45 9.81 18.96
C LEU A 278 14.52 9.91 20.04
N GLU A 279 15.80 10.05 19.69
CA GLU A 279 16.86 10.29 20.67
C GLU A 279 16.60 11.55 21.49
N GLY A 280 16.22 12.65 20.83
CA GLY A 280 15.85 13.88 21.50
C GLY A 280 14.68 13.69 22.47
N PHE A 281 13.64 12.98 22.01
CA PHE A 281 12.48 12.66 22.84
C PHE A 281 12.85 11.80 24.06
N VAL A 282 13.58 10.69 23.85
CA VAL A 282 13.98 9.76 24.93
C VAL A 282 14.82 10.42 25.99
N LYS A 283 15.70 11.37 25.63
CA LYS A 283 16.51 12.13 26.57
C LYS A 283 15.70 13.08 27.46
N THR A 284 14.54 13.54 27.01
CA THR A 284 13.65 14.47 27.71
C THR A 284 12.45 13.77 28.35
N ALA A 285 12.14 12.54 27.96
CA ALA A 285 11.04 11.77 28.52
C ALA A 285 11.26 11.45 30.01
N GLY A 286 10.22 11.63 30.81
CA GLY A 286 10.23 11.23 32.21
C GLY A 286 10.27 9.72 32.37
N LYS A 287 10.92 9.23 33.45
CA LYS A 287 10.89 7.81 33.82
C LYS A 287 9.45 7.36 34.08
N GLU A 288 9.16 6.12 33.72
CA GLU A 288 7.88 5.51 34.01
C GLU A 288 7.63 5.48 35.51
N THR A 289 6.64 6.22 35.99
CA THR A 289 6.13 6.01 37.34
C THR A 289 5.37 4.69 37.34
N LYS A 290 5.95 3.66 37.94
CA LYS A 290 5.26 2.36 38.10
C LYS A 290 3.92 2.64 38.78
N ARG A 291 2.83 2.40 38.03
CA ARG A 291 1.50 2.38 38.61
C ARG A 291 1.47 1.24 39.61
N GLU A 292 1.12 1.52 40.87
CA GLU A 292 0.83 0.47 41.82
C GLU A 292 -0.31 -0.38 41.26
N VAL A 293 -0.06 -1.69 41.20
CA VAL A 293 -1.10 -2.64 40.77
C VAL A 293 -2.18 -2.63 41.88
N GLN A 294 -3.36 -2.15 41.54
CA GLN A 294 -4.52 -2.15 42.45
C GLN A 294 -5.28 -3.45 42.25
N GLU A 295 -5.85 -4.01 43.32
CA GLU A 295 -6.70 -5.21 43.27
C GLU A 295 -7.97 -5.02 42.42
N SER A 296 -8.41 -3.77 42.26
CA SER A 296 -9.52 -3.41 41.38
C SER A 296 -9.34 -2.00 40.80
N TYR A 297 -9.87 -1.78 39.60
CA TYR A 297 -9.92 -0.49 38.94
C TYR A 297 -11.38 -0.08 38.71
N PRO A 298 -11.74 1.21 38.88
CA PRO A 298 -13.07 1.66 38.54
C PRO A 298 -13.33 1.46 37.04
N LEU A 299 -14.54 1.01 36.72
CA LEU A 299 -14.99 0.90 35.34
C LEU A 299 -14.99 2.28 34.66
N THR A 300 -14.63 2.34 33.39
CA THR A 300 -14.78 3.55 32.60
C THR A 300 -16.27 3.80 32.28
N ASN A 301 -16.64 5.04 31.99
CA ASN A 301 -18.03 5.40 31.67
C ASN A 301 -18.58 4.68 30.42
N THR A 302 -17.75 3.91 29.70
CA THR A 302 -18.10 3.12 28.52
C THR A 302 -18.11 1.61 28.79
N GLN A 303 -17.83 1.18 29.98
CA GLN A 303 -17.90 -0.19 30.49
C GLN A 303 -19.07 -0.35 31.46
#